data_de0084f15e721e48cbbe107ac5c2f67d
#
_entry.id   de0084f15e721e48cbbe107ac5c2f67d
#
_cell.length_a   1.000
_cell.length_b   1.000
_cell.length_c   1.000
_cell.angle_alpha   90.00
_cell.angle_beta   90.00
_cell.angle_gamma   90.00
#
_symmetry.space_group_name_H-M   'P 1'
#
loop_
_entity.id
_entity.type
_entity.pdbx_description
1 polymer ?
#
loop_
_entity_poly.entity_id
_entity_poly.type
_entity_poly.pdbx_seq_one_letter_code
_entity_poly.pdbx_strand_id
1 'polypeptide(L)'
;TLEEIRAGIESLQPVAGRFHIIETENYTVIDDCYNANPVSMKASLDVLAQADGRKIAVLGDMGELGENERELHYDVGRYAANTGVDILFCCGTLSEELAKGAQRGHTKVMYFADREKLTQTLINFVKAGDTVLVKASHFMEFPKIVKAMEEAFEA
;
A
#
# COMPACT_ATOMS: atom_id res chain seq x y z
N THR A 1 -16.72 1.75 3.61
CA THR A 1 -16.76 3.19 3.93
C THR A 1 -15.54 3.62 4.72
N LEU A 2 -15.27 4.91 4.79
CA LEU A 2 -14.20 5.44 5.62
C LEU A 2 -14.41 5.11 7.10
N GLU A 3 -15.67 5.12 7.55
CA GLU A 3 -16.03 4.75 8.91
C GLU A 3 -15.75 3.28 9.19
N GLU A 4 -15.99 2.40 8.24
CA GLU A 4 -15.66 0.97 8.36
C GLU A 4 -14.16 0.74 8.44
N ILE A 5 -13.37 1.51 7.67
CA ILE A 5 -11.92 1.47 7.76
C ILE A 5 -11.47 1.90 9.15
N ARG A 6 -12.00 3.01 9.66
CA ARG A 6 -11.70 3.49 11.00
C ARG A 6 -12.07 2.48 12.08
N ALA A 7 -13.24 1.89 12.00
CA ALA A 7 -13.68 0.88 12.95
C ALA A 7 -12.77 -0.35 12.93
N GLY A 8 -12.34 -0.78 11.74
CA GLY A 8 -11.37 -1.86 11.58
C GLY A 8 -10.03 -1.54 12.23
N ILE A 9 -9.55 -0.31 12.07
CA ILE A 9 -8.29 0.15 12.65
C ILE A 9 -8.42 0.29 14.18
N GLU A 10 -9.51 0.85 14.66
CA GLU A 10 -9.75 1.03 16.09
C GLU A 10 -9.85 -0.30 16.84
N SER A 11 -10.30 -1.36 16.17
CA SER A 11 -10.36 -2.71 16.73
C SER A 11 -8.96 -3.35 16.83
N LEU A 12 -8.00 -2.88 16.02
CA LEU A 12 -6.60 -3.25 16.11
C LEU A 12 -5.94 -2.28 17.07
N GLN A 13 -5.23 -2.75 18.08
CA GLN A 13 -4.53 -1.84 18.99
C GLN A 13 -3.53 -0.99 18.21
N PRO A 14 -3.76 0.31 18.03
CA PRO A 14 -2.86 1.14 17.25
C PRO A 14 -1.53 1.33 17.98
N VAL A 15 -0.47 0.91 17.33
CA VAL A 15 0.88 1.27 17.74
C VAL A 15 1.23 2.56 16.99
N ALA A 16 1.89 3.51 17.67
CA ALA A 16 2.27 4.79 17.08
C ALA A 16 2.94 4.61 15.72
N GLY A 17 2.51 5.35 14.71
CA GLY A 17 3.02 5.29 13.34
C GLY A 17 2.40 4.20 12.46
N ARG A 18 1.40 3.46 12.96
CA ARG A 18 0.71 2.43 12.20
C ARG A 18 -0.72 2.83 11.93
N PHE A 19 -1.22 2.51 10.73
CA PHE A 19 -2.61 2.78 10.32
C PHE A 19 -3.03 4.24 10.54
N HIS A 20 -2.14 5.18 10.22
CA HIS A 20 -2.49 6.58 10.31
C HIS A 20 -3.32 6.98 9.08
N ILE A 21 -4.57 7.36 9.29
CA ILE A 21 -5.47 7.79 8.21
C ILE A 21 -5.32 9.28 8.00
N ILE A 22 -4.98 9.67 6.78
CA ILE A 22 -4.85 11.05 6.35
C ILE A 22 -5.99 11.33 5.36
N GLU A 23 -6.92 12.17 5.76
CA GLU A 23 -8.03 12.56 4.90
C GLU A 23 -7.71 13.88 4.21
N THR A 24 -7.83 13.90 2.89
CA THR A 24 -7.77 15.11 2.11
C THR A 24 -9.17 15.40 1.56
N GLU A 25 -9.36 16.53 0.91
CA GLU A 25 -10.65 16.87 0.29
C GLU A 25 -11.08 15.87 -0.78
N ASN A 26 -10.11 15.22 -1.43
CA ASN A 26 -10.38 14.39 -2.59
C ASN A 26 -10.15 12.89 -2.34
N TYR A 27 -9.14 12.53 -1.57
CA TYR A 27 -8.79 11.12 -1.38
C TYR A 27 -8.28 10.86 0.04
N THR A 28 -8.15 9.58 0.37
CA THR A 28 -7.71 9.12 1.69
C THR A 28 -6.41 8.36 1.55
N VAL A 29 -5.45 8.62 2.43
CA VAL A 29 -4.19 7.87 2.51
C VAL A 29 -4.15 7.11 3.84
N ILE A 30 -3.86 5.82 3.76
CA ILE A 30 -3.57 5.00 4.94
C ILE A 30 -2.06 4.88 5.02
N ASP A 31 -1.47 5.61 5.96
CA ASP A 31 -0.03 5.59 6.22
C ASP A 31 0.28 4.44 7.17
N ASP A 32 0.83 3.35 6.62
CA ASP A 32 1.21 2.17 7.38
C ASP A 32 2.66 1.79 7.06
N CYS A 33 3.54 2.78 7.12
CA CYS A 33 4.92 2.71 6.65
C CYS A 33 5.94 2.38 7.74
N TYR A 34 5.51 1.98 8.94
CA TYR A 34 6.43 1.69 10.03
C TYR A 34 7.23 0.41 9.77
N ASN A 35 6.56 -0.66 9.40
CA ASN A 35 7.19 -1.94 9.08
C ASN A 35 6.24 -2.80 8.25
N ALA A 36 6.77 -3.88 7.67
CA ALA A 36 5.97 -4.79 6.87
C ALA A 36 6.49 -6.23 6.96
N ASN A 37 5.56 -7.14 7.10
CA ASN A 37 5.78 -8.58 6.96
C ASN A 37 4.55 -9.18 6.27
N PRO A 38 4.58 -10.46 5.85
CA PRO A 38 3.44 -11.03 5.11
C PRO A 38 2.11 -10.96 5.85
N VAL A 39 2.11 -11.20 7.16
CA VAL A 39 0.89 -11.17 7.98
C VAL A 39 0.33 -9.75 8.04
N SER A 40 1.17 -8.76 8.35
CA SER A 40 0.74 -7.37 8.45
C SER A 40 0.33 -6.79 7.10
N MET A 41 0.98 -7.18 6.01
CA MET A 41 0.59 -6.78 4.66
C MET A 41 -0.82 -7.26 4.33
N LYS A 42 -1.11 -8.53 4.60
CA LYS A 42 -2.45 -9.10 4.34
C LYS A 42 -3.52 -8.44 5.20
N ALA A 43 -3.23 -8.17 6.46
CA ALA A 43 -4.15 -7.47 7.36
C ALA A 43 -4.47 -6.06 6.85
N SER A 44 -3.46 -5.33 6.41
CA SER A 44 -3.65 -3.98 5.88
C SER A 44 -4.43 -3.99 4.56
N LEU A 45 -4.20 -4.98 3.70
CA LEU A 45 -4.95 -5.16 2.47
C LEU A 45 -6.42 -5.49 2.74
N ASP A 46 -6.70 -6.28 3.78
CA ASP A 46 -8.08 -6.57 4.19
C ASP A 46 -8.81 -5.29 4.65
N VAL A 47 -8.12 -4.41 5.35
CA VAL A 47 -8.69 -3.11 5.74
C VAL A 47 -8.95 -2.25 4.51
N LEU A 48 -8.00 -2.17 3.58
CA LEU A 48 -8.17 -1.42 2.33
C LEU A 48 -9.36 -1.95 1.53
N ALA A 49 -9.57 -3.26 1.51
CA ALA A 49 -10.67 -3.90 0.77
C ALA A 49 -12.06 -3.42 1.23
N GLN A 50 -12.17 -2.89 2.45
CA GLN A 50 -13.42 -2.36 2.98
C GLN A 50 -13.73 -0.94 2.52
N ALA A 51 -12.79 -0.27 1.87
CA ALA A 51 -12.99 1.08 1.39
C ALA A 51 -14.01 1.13 0.24
N ASP A 52 -14.74 2.22 0.16
CA ASP A 52 -15.57 2.52 -1.01
C ASP A 52 -14.70 3.16 -2.10
N GLY A 53 -15.17 3.07 -3.34
CA GLY A 53 -14.46 3.68 -4.46
C GLY A 53 -13.22 2.90 -4.87
N ARG A 54 -12.30 3.57 -5.54
CA ARG A 54 -11.11 2.93 -6.10
C ARG A 54 -10.05 2.72 -5.01
N LYS A 55 -9.52 1.51 -4.96
CA LYS A 55 -8.56 1.07 -3.94
C LYS A 55 -7.18 0.90 -4.55
N ILE A 56 -6.23 1.65 -4.04
CA ILE A 56 -4.85 1.65 -4.52
C ILE A 56 -3.95 1.15 -3.39
N ALA A 57 -3.15 0.14 -3.65
CA ALA A 57 -2.13 -0.32 -2.72
C ALA A 57 -0.75 0.06 -3.26
N VAL A 58 0.07 0.68 -2.42
CA VAL A 58 1.46 1.05 -2.71
C VAL A 58 2.33 0.25 -1.77
N LEU A 59 2.93 -0.81 -2.28
CA LEU A 59 3.66 -1.78 -1.48
C LEU A 59 5.12 -1.84 -1.88
N GLY A 60 5.99 -1.93 -0.88
CA GLY A 60 7.42 -2.08 -1.07
C GLY A 60 7.96 -3.35 -0.42
N ASP A 61 9.27 -3.50 -0.47
CA ASP A 61 9.93 -4.68 0.03
C ASP A 61 9.69 -4.90 1.53
N MET A 62 9.54 -6.18 1.89
CA MET A 62 9.51 -6.63 3.25
C MET A 62 10.89 -7.17 3.62
N GLY A 63 11.48 -6.66 4.69
CA GLY A 63 12.80 -7.08 5.15
C GLY A 63 12.76 -8.27 6.10
N GLU A 64 13.91 -8.87 6.29
CA GLU A 64 14.15 -9.90 7.32
C GLU A 64 13.30 -11.16 7.20
N LEU A 65 12.93 -11.56 5.98
CA LEU A 65 12.09 -12.74 5.74
C LEU A 65 12.87 -14.04 5.57
N GLY A 66 14.19 -13.97 5.39
CA GLY A 66 15.02 -15.16 5.20
C GLY A 66 14.98 -15.73 3.79
N GLU A 67 15.23 -17.04 3.66
CA GLU A 67 15.41 -17.69 2.37
C GLU A 67 14.20 -17.67 1.46
N ASN A 68 12.99 -17.64 2.03
CA ASN A 68 11.75 -17.68 1.27
C ASN A 68 11.23 -16.28 0.90
N GLU A 69 12.05 -15.26 0.98
CA GLU A 69 11.62 -13.87 0.78
C GLU A 69 10.93 -13.62 -0.57
N ARG A 70 11.40 -14.23 -1.63
CA ARG A 70 10.80 -14.07 -2.97
C ARG A 70 9.41 -14.68 -3.04
N GLU A 71 9.27 -15.89 -2.54
CA GLU A 71 7.98 -16.59 -2.49
C GLU A 71 6.96 -15.84 -1.63
N LEU A 72 7.41 -15.32 -0.49
CA LEU A 72 6.56 -14.54 0.41
C LEU A 72 6.06 -13.24 -0.23
N HIS A 73 6.91 -12.57 -0.99
CA HIS A 73 6.50 -11.39 -1.77
C HIS A 73 5.49 -11.76 -2.85
N TYR A 74 5.74 -12.84 -3.57
CA TYR A 74 4.81 -13.34 -4.58
C TYR A 74 3.43 -13.62 -3.99
N ASP A 75 3.38 -14.29 -2.84
CA ASP A 75 2.14 -14.63 -2.15
C ASP A 75 1.36 -13.39 -1.71
N VAL A 76 2.05 -12.37 -1.23
CA VAL A 76 1.40 -11.10 -0.87
C VAL A 76 0.79 -10.43 -2.10
N GLY A 77 1.51 -10.44 -3.22
CA GLY A 77 0.98 -9.91 -4.48
C GLY A 77 -0.28 -10.62 -4.94
N ARG A 78 -0.25 -11.94 -4.89
CA ARG A 78 -1.41 -12.76 -5.22
C ARG A 78 -2.57 -12.46 -4.28
N TYR A 79 -2.30 -12.32 -3.00
CA TYR A 79 -3.31 -11.96 -2.01
C TYR A 79 -3.94 -10.59 -2.31
N ALA A 80 -3.12 -9.59 -2.64
CA ALA A 80 -3.62 -8.26 -3.00
C ALA A 80 -4.58 -8.33 -4.20
N ALA A 81 -4.23 -9.10 -5.22
CA ALA A 81 -5.07 -9.27 -6.40
C ALA A 81 -6.41 -9.97 -6.08
N ASN A 82 -6.43 -10.81 -5.04
CA ASN A 82 -7.64 -11.56 -4.66
C ASN A 82 -8.51 -10.82 -3.63
N THR A 83 -8.04 -9.73 -3.03
CA THR A 83 -8.79 -8.98 -2.02
C THR A 83 -9.55 -7.77 -2.56
N GLY A 84 -9.53 -7.56 -3.87
CA GLY A 84 -10.29 -6.46 -4.48
C GLY A 84 -9.55 -5.15 -4.59
N VAL A 85 -8.23 -5.17 -4.52
CA VAL A 85 -7.39 -3.99 -4.83
C VAL A 85 -7.51 -3.71 -6.33
N ASP A 86 -7.83 -2.48 -6.68
CA ASP A 86 -7.98 -2.09 -8.09
C ASP A 86 -6.65 -1.85 -8.77
N ILE A 87 -5.74 -1.18 -8.09
CA ILE A 87 -4.42 -0.85 -8.63
C ILE A 87 -3.36 -1.13 -7.58
N LEU A 88 -2.28 -1.78 -7.99
CA LEU A 88 -1.13 -2.09 -7.15
C LEU A 88 0.10 -1.40 -7.71
N PHE A 89 0.70 -0.52 -6.92
CA PHE A 89 2.00 0.08 -7.18
C PHE A 89 3.03 -0.67 -6.35
N CYS A 90 4.07 -1.18 -6.99
CA CYS A 90 5.13 -1.93 -6.32
C CYS A 90 6.47 -1.24 -6.54
N CYS A 91 7.29 -1.18 -5.50
CA CYS A 91 8.63 -0.63 -5.58
C CYS A 91 9.62 -1.46 -4.76
N GLY A 92 10.75 -1.75 -5.35
CA GLY A 92 11.85 -2.45 -4.70
C GLY A 92 12.26 -3.73 -5.42
N THR A 93 13.44 -4.23 -5.10
CA THR A 93 14.00 -5.42 -5.74
C THR A 93 13.13 -6.66 -5.54
N LEU A 94 12.68 -6.90 -4.31
CA LEU A 94 11.83 -8.05 -3.98
C LEU A 94 10.39 -7.84 -4.42
N SER A 95 9.95 -6.59 -4.52
CA SER A 95 8.59 -6.25 -4.94
C SER A 95 8.33 -6.54 -6.42
N GLU A 96 9.35 -6.87 -7.20
CA GLU A 96 9.17 -7.43 -8.54
C GLU A 96 8.40 -8.76 -8.46
N GLU A 97 8.71 -9.59 -7.47
CA GLU A 97 7.97 -10.84 -7.24
C GLU A 97 6.52 -10.56 -6.79
N LEU A 98 6.34 -9.54 -5.98
CA LEU A 98 5.02 -9.10 -5.55
C LEU A 98 4.17 -8.69 -6.76
N ALA A 99 4.76 -7.93 -7.68
CA ALA A 99 4.10 -7.53 -8.92
C ALA A 99 3.72 -8.76 -9.77
N LYS A 100 4.61 -9.73 -9.89
CA LYS A 100 4.35 -10.97 -10.63
C LYS A 100 3.18 -11.75 -10.03
N GLY A 101 3.10 -11.85 -8.71
CA GLY A 101 1.99 -12.54 -8.03
C GLY A 101 0.64 -11.88 -8.32
N ALA A 102 0.61 -10.56 -8.37
CA ALA A 102 -0.61 -9.80 -8.61
C ALA A 102 -1.07 -9.82 -10.07
N GLN A 103 -0.17 -10.05 -11.01
CA GLN A 103 -0.50 -10.01 -12.45
C GLN A 103 -1.49 -11.07 -12.89
N ARG A 104 -1.70 -12.11 -12.09
CA ARG A 104 -2.65 -13.19 -12.42
C ARG A 104 -4.10 -12.84 -12.15
N GLY A 105 -4.37 -11.72 -11.48
CA GLY A 105 -5.72 -11.27 -11.16
C GLY A 105 -6.18 -10.12 -12.06
N HIS A 106 -7.24 -9.46 -11.65
CA HIS A 106 -7.81 -8.31 -12.35
C HIS A 106 -7.18 -6.97 -11.92
N THR A 107 -6.29 -7.00 -10.94
CA THR A 107 -5.62 -5.82 -10.43
C THR A 107 -4.67 -5.26 -11.49
N LYS A 108 -4.75 -3.96 -11.72
CA LYS A 108 -3.77 -3.28 -12.56
C LYS A 108 -2.47 -3.14 -11.75
N VAL A 109 -1.36 -3.60 -12.30
CA VAL A 109 -0.06 -3.61 -11.60
C VAL A 109 0.91 -2.68 -12.29
N MET A 110 1.56 -1.82 -11.50
CA MET A 110 2.65 -0.96 -11.95
C MET A 110 3.86 -1.17 -11.05
N TYR A 111 4.97 -1.60 -11.66
CA TYR A 111 6.22 -1.84 -10.93
C TYR A 111 7.22 -0.73 -11.21
N PHE A 112 7.92 -0.30 -10.17
CA PHE A 112 8.96 0.72 -10.23
C PHE A 112 10.21 0.23 -9.50
N ALA A 113 11.36 0.39 -10.13
CA ALA A 113 12.64 0.16 -9.46
C ALA A 113 13.01 1.35 -8.56
N ASP A 114 12.49 2.53 -8.88
CA ASP A 114 12.80 3.79 -8.23
C ASP A 114 11.58 4.36 -7.50
N ARG A 115 11.72 4.61 -6.19
CA ARG A 115 10.66 5.18 -5.35
C ARG A 115 10.21 6.56 -5.83
N GLU A 116 11.13 7.40 -6.30
CA GLU A 116 10.77 8.75 -6.77
C GLU A 116 9.89 8.70 -8.00
N LYS A 117 10.16 7.81 -8.93
CA LYS A 117 9.32 7.61 -10.12
C LYS A 117 7.94 7.10 -9.75
N LEU A 118 7.87 6.16 -8.80
CA LEU A 118 6.60 5.70 -8.27
C LEU A 118 5.82 6.87 -7.70
N THR A 119 6.46 7.68 -6.87
CA THR A 119 5.83 8.81 -6.19
C THR A 119 5.24 9.79 -7.20
N GLN A 120 6.00 10.17 -8.22
CA GLN A 120 5.53 11.11 -9.24
C GLN A 120 4.36 10.53 -10.03
N THR A 121 4.44 9.27 -10.40
CA THR A 121 3.36 8.59 -11.11
C THR A 121 2.10 8.51 -10.24
N LEU A 122 2.26 8.16 -8.97
CA LEU A 122 1.16 8.05 -8.02
C LEU A 122 0.43 9.38 -7.83
N ILE A 123 1.18 10.47 -7.62
CA ILE A 123 0.61 11.81 -7.42
C ILE A 123 -0.24 12.22 -8.61
N ASN A 124 0.22 11.92 -9.83
CA ASN A 124 -0.53 12.23 -11.05
C ASN A 124 -1.68 11.25 -11.33
N PHE A 125 -1.65 10.10 -10.70
CA PHE A 125 -2.62 9.02 -10.91
C PHE A 125 -3.83 9.11 -9.99
N VAL A 126 -3.64 9.50 -8.72
CA VAL A 126 -4.72 9.56 -7.72
C VAL A 126 -5.77 10.59 -8.11
N LYS A 127 -7.00 10.28 -7.78
CA LYS A 127 -8.13 11.16 -8.06
C LYS A 127 -9.18 11.07 -6.95
N ALA A 128 -10.19 11.92 -7.04
CA ALA A 128 -11.26 11.99 -6.06
C ALA A 128 -11.91 10.62 -5.84
N GLY A 129 -12.10 10.26 -4.59
CA GLY A 129 -12.72 9.01 -4.18
C GLY A 129 -11.74 7.86 -3.95
N ASP A 130 -10.45 8.05 -4.25
CA ASP A 130 -9.45 7.01 -4.04
C ASP A 130 -9.11 6.81 -2.58
N THR A 131 -8.82 5.57 -2.20
CA THR A 131 -8.17 5.22 -0.94
C THR A 131 -6.85 4.55 -1.26
N VAL A 132 -5.77 5.08 -0.70
CA VAL A 132 -4.40 4.67 -0.98
C VAL A 132 -3.75 4.13 0.28
N LEU A 133 -3.38 2.85 0.27
CA LEU A 133 -2.59 2.22 1.34
C LEU A 133 -1.12 2.31 0.95
N VAL A 134 -0.28 2.81 1.85
CA VAL A 134 1.17 2.88 1.65
C VAL A 134 1.86 2.06 2.73
N LYS A 135 2.57 0.99 2.33
CA LYS A 135 3.19 0.06 3.28
C LYS A 135 4.45 -0.60 2.73
N ALA A 136 5.50 -0.58 3.54
CA ALA A 136 6.76 -1.27 3.26
C ALA A 136 7.58 -1.38 4.55
N SER A 137 8.65 -2.16 4.51
CA SER A 137 9.61 -2.17 5.62
C SER A 137 10.30 -0.81 5.76
N HIS A 138 10.74 -0.52 6.97
CA HIS A 138 11.29 0.79 7.35
C HIS A 138 12.42 1.25 6.41
N PHE A 139 13.30 0.34 5.98
CA PHE A 139 14.43 0.69 5.12
C PHE A 139 14.02 1.24 3.74
N MET A 140 12.78 1.01 3.32
CA MET A 140 12.28 1.53 2.03
C MET A 140 11.97 3.02 2.05
N GLU A 141 11.91 3.63 3.22
CA GLU A 141 11.63 5.05 3.41
C GLU A 141 10.32 5.51 2.77
N PHE A 142 9.30 4.68 2.82
CA PHE A 142 7.98 4.99 2.25
C PHE A 142 7.24 6.15 2.92
N PRO A 143 7.55 6.57 4.18
CA PRO A 143 7.02 7.83 4.68
C PRO A 143 7.27 9.04 3.75
N LYS A 144 8.33 8.98 2.95
CA LYS A 144 8.61 10.03 1.95
C LYS A 144 7.55 10.09 0.85
N ILE A 145 6.93 8.95 0.51
CA ILE A 145 5.82 8.90 -0.46
C ILE A 145 4.61 9.61 0.14
N VAL A 146 4.27 9.27 1.38
CA VAL A 146 3.13 9.88 2.08
C VAL A 146 3.31 11.39 2.19
N LYS A 147 4.49 11.83 2.59
CA LYS A 147 4.83 13.26 2.71
C LYS A 147 4.68 13.98 1.36
N ALA A 148 5.18 13.38 0.29
CA ALA A 148 5.09 13.96 -1.05
C ALA A 148 3.64 14.09 -1.51
N MET A 149 2.79 13.11 -1.20
CA MET A 149 1.36 13.16 -1.49
C MET A 149 0.68 14.31 -0.74
N GLU A 150 0.98 14.46 0.55
CA GLU A 150 0.45 15.55 1.36
C GLU A 150 0.86 16.92 0.82
N GLU A 151 2.13 17.10 0.49
CA GLU A 151 2.67 18.35 -0.06
C GLU A 151 2.07 18.69 -1.42
N ALA A 152 1.90 17.71 -2.29
CA ALA A 152 1.30 17.90 -3.60
C ALA A 152 -0.16 18.34 -3.50
N PHE A 153 -0.86 17.86 -2.49
CA PHE A 153 -2.26 18.19 -2.26
C PHE A 153 -2.43 19.60 -1.68
N GLU A 154 -1.55 20.02 -0.81
CA GLU A 154 -1.57 21.36 -0.20
C GLU A 154 -1.13 22.46 -1.18
N ALA A 155 -0.44 22.09 -2.23
CA ALA A 155 -0.03 23.02 -3.28
C ALA A 155 -1.19 23.32 -4.25
#